data_64195a0f1632a550757d51279f9adf51
#
_entry.id   64195a0f1632a550757d51279f9adf51
#
_cell.length_a   1.000
_cell.length_b   1.000
_cell.length_c   1.000
_cell.angle_alpha   90.00
_cell.angle_beta   90.00
_cell.angle_gamma   90.00
#
_symmetry.space_group_name_H-M   'P 1'
#
loop_
_entity.id
_entity.type
_entity.pdbx_description
1 polymer ?
#
loop_
_entity_poly.entity_id
_entity_poly.type
_entity_poly.pdbx_seq_one_letter_code
_entity_poly.pdbx_strand_id
1 'polypeptide(L)'
;MTRNTSRLIGTAGVTPGSYILSECTLTASDGAEFDIKALITQIVITESIYSASIDAEIIIMDGVNLFESAKLNGDEKIELLIKRQELDTKNTEKHQHTFYISEIIAFARKRNGSSTYVFRCVSKHAYVNNTKTLDQFKEGTIGSIIKGICTSDLRIPLKELDVNTSTYKNIKCIIPKLRPLAAIKWLNSNAFTTTGAPFYFYETLKGKVQYKSYEDFADSDVVATYIHSPVLISTIGSKEYYAETSRRINKLSSDLNLSKYIASGEGAYASTTRSIDIATKTYDVKGQQYNYKGVKKLNGYDPFPKRNNNDQYGGQPIDKIASGKNYFISSNSLAYGDKQFNFQDPSIDSMGKCQAYLSTEDTIVHDIVIAGNFNLESGQLIKIQVNKTSAFDNESDPIDKMQSGKYLVASIIHKFADEYTLQVEIKSNSFNSDLNDVLTLEGTKGSTEVIET
;
A
#
# COMPACT_ATOMS: atom_id res chain seq x y z
N MET A 1 24.31 38.85 -2.79
CA MET A 1 22.92 38.71 -2.28
C MET A 1 22.75 37.29 -1.79
N THR A 2 23.00 37.07 -0.53
CA THR A 2 22.83 35.81 0.17
C THR A 2 21.33 35.52 0.25
N ARG A 3 20.81 34.71 -0.66
CA ARG A 3 19.45 34.15 -0.54
C ARG A 3 19.50 33.06 0.53
N ASN A 4 18.74 33.33 1.57
CA ASN A 4 18.50 32.44 2.72
C ASN A 4 18.33 30.99 2.31
N THR A 5 19.32 30.18 2.67
CA THR A 5 19.27 28.71 2.74
C THR A 5 18.31 28.20 3.84
N SER A 6 17.48 29.08 4.38
CA SER A 6 16.57 28.81 5.50
C SER A 6 15.18 28.28 5.08
N ARG A 7 14.95 27.96 3.81
CA ARG A 7 13.61 27.48 3.37
C ARG A 7 13.33 26.00 3.66
N LEU A 8 14.33 25.24 4.04
CA LEU A 8 14.14 23.87 4.56
C LEU A 8 14.23 23.80 6.09
N ILE A 9 14.40 24.94 6.76
CA ILE A 9 14.31 25.06 8.21
C ILE A 9 12.90 25.54 8.49
N GLY A 10 12.10 24.72 9.15
CA GLY A 10 10.74 25.06 9.56
C GLY A 10 10.67 26.45 10.15
N THR A 11 9.72 27.23 9.67
CA THR A 11 9.37 28.56 10.16
C THR A 11 9.15 28.56 11.67
N ALA A 12 9.35 29.69 12.30
CA ALA A 12 9.37 29.96 13.74
C ALA A 12 8.08 29.61 14.53
N GLY A 13 7.62 28.39 14.44
CA GLY A 13 6.55 27.74 15.18
C GLY A 13 6.57 26.27 14.80
N VAL A 14 6.66 25.39 15.78
CA VAL A 14 6.62 23.94 15.53
C VAL A 14 5.21 23.59 15.04
N THR A 15 5.10 23.28 13.74
CA THR A 15 3.88 22.71 13.15
C THR A 15 4.02 21.19 13.07
N PRO A 16 2.93 20.41 12.99
CA PRO A 16 3.01 18.96 12.82
C PRO A 16 3.83 18.50 11.60
N GLY A 17 3.94 19.37 10.57
CA GLY A 17 4.75 19.13 9.38
C GLY A 17 6.19 19.68 9.43
N SER A 18 6.67 20.16 10.59
CA SER A 18 8.02 20.71 10.72
C SER A 18 9.06 19.60 10.67
N TYR A 19 10.10 19.76 9.83
CA TYR A 19 11.21 18.83 9.70
C TYR A 19 12.54 19.58 9.48
N ILE A 20 13.64 18.89 9.70
CA ILE A 20 14.98 19.38 9.45
C ILE A 20 15.73 18.34 8.63
N LEU A 21 16.15 18.69 7.41
CA LEU A 21 17.13 17.92 6.66
C LEU A 21 18.50 18.21 7.27
N SER A 22 18.99 17.29 8.12
CA SER A 22 20.24 17.50 8.86
C SER A 22 21.44 17.28 7.97
N GLU A 23 21.43 16.20 7.20
CA GLU A 23 22.53 15.78 6.34
C GLU A 23 21.97 15.25 5.01
N CYS A 24 22.66 15.56 3.93
CA CYS A 24 22.44 14.94 2.64
C CYS A 24 23.78 14.85 1.90
N THR A 25 24.34 13.65 1.91
CA THR A 25 25.65 13.38 1.31
C THR A 25 25.47 12.55 0.05
N LEU A 26 26.02 13.03 -1.06
CA LEU A 26 26.15 12.30 -2.30
C LEU A 26 27.56 11.72 -2.35
N THR A 27 27.67 10.40 -2.48
CA THR A 27 28.95 9.71 -2.71
C THR A 27 29.04 9.34 -4.18
N ALA A 28 29.99 9.92 -4.88
CA ALA A 28 30.25 9.64 -6.29
C ALA A 28 30.86 8.24 -6.49
N SER A 29 30.88 7.76 -7.73
CA SER A 29 31.43 6.43 -8.06
C SER A 29 32.92 6.27 -7.77
N ASP A 30 33.69 7.37 -7.71
CA ASP A 30 35.09 7.38 -7.31
C ASP A 30 35.30 7.46 -5.78
N GLY A 31 34.21 7.52 -5.00
CA GLY A 31 34.19 7.59 -3.54
C GLY A 31 34.29 9.03 -2.99
N ALA A 32 34.29 10.05 -3.83
CA ALA A 32 34.25 11.44 -3.38
C ALA A 32 32.87 11.78 -2.77
N GLU A 33 32.87 12.50 -1.65
CA GLU A 33 31.66 12.89 -0.93
C GLU A 33 31.34 14.36 -1.14
N PHE A 34 30.09 14.67 -1.42
CA PHE A 34 29.56 16.01 -1.63
C PHE A 34 28.35 16.27 -0.71
N ASP A 35 28.41 17.35 0.07
CA ASP A 35 27.23 17.84 0.78
C ASP A 35 26.33 18.59 -0.20
N ILE A 36 25.21 17.95 -0.56
CA ILE A 36 24.24 18.49 -1.51
C ILE A 36 23.00 19.09 -0.84
N LYS A 37 22.97 19.15 0.49
CA LYS A 37 21.81 19.63 1.26
C LYS A 37 21.27 20.98 0.80
N ALA A 38 22.17 21.93 0.52
CA ALA A 38 21.79 23.28 0.09
C ALA A 38 21.22 23.36 -1.34
N LEU A 39 21.43 22.33 -2.13
CA LEU A 39 20.97 22.23 -3.53
C LEU A 39 19.58 21.60 -3.66
N ILE A 40 19.12 20.93 -2.61
CA ILE A 40 17.83 20.22 -2.62
C ILE A 40 16.68 21.22 -2.47
N THR A 41 15.71 21.11 -3.36
CA THR A 41 14.47 21.89 -3.30
C THR A 41 13.27 21.09 -2.81
N GLN A 42 13.26 19.79 -3.12
CA GLN A 42 12.20 18.89 -2.70
C GLN A 42 12.70 17.44 -2.68
N ILE A 43 12.20 16.66 -1.74
CA ILE A 43 12.36 15.20 -1.69
C ILE A 43 10.98 14.58 -1.68
N VAL A 44 10.77 13.59 -2.52
CA VAL A 44 9.55 12.76 -2.54
C VAL A 44 9.99 11.32 -2.37
N ILE A 45 9.47 10.62 -1.36
CA ILE A 45 9.73 9.20 -1.13
C ILE A 45 8.41 8.47 -1.20
N THR A 46 8.35 7.41 -1.99
CA THR A 46 7.13 6.60 -2.19
C THR A 46 7.34 5.21 -1.65
N GLU A 47 6.43 4.78 -0.78
CA GLU A 47 6.32 3.39 -0.34
C GLU A 47 4.91 2.84 -0.63
N SER A 48 4.81 1.56 -0.95
CA SER A 48 3.53 0.92 -1.27
C SER A 48 3.59 -0.58 -1.03
N ILE A 49 2.48 -1.18 -0.55
CA ILE A 49 2.37 -2.64 -0.44
C ILE A 49 2.45 -3.35 -1.79
N TYR A 50 2.24 -2.64 -2.89
CA TYR A 50 2.32 -3.15 -4.27
C TYR A 50 3.69 -3.00 -4.91
N SER A 51 4.62 -2.28 -4.26
CA SER A 51 5.99 -2.07 -4.74
C SER A 51 6.99 -2.85 -3.88
N ALA A 52 7.86 -3.58 -4.55
CA ALA A 52 8.89 -4.38 -3.87
C ALA A 52 10.00 -3.53 -3.23
N SER A 53 10.10 -2.26 -3.58
CA SER A 53 11.10 -1.31 -3.08
C SER A 53 10.52 0.06 -2.89
N ILE A 54 11.13 0.86 -2.03
CA ILE A 54 10.85 2.29 -1.96
C ILE A 54 11.62 3.02 -3.06
N ASP A 55 10.95 4.03 -3.61
CA ASP A 55 11.51 4.92 -4.62
C ASP A 55 11.61 6.33 -4.06
N ALA A 56 12.64 7.09 -4.47
CA ALA A 56 12.78 8.48 -4.08
C ALA A 56 13.08 9.36 -5.30
N GLU A 57 12.47 10.54 -5.32
CA GLU A 57 12.78 11.59 -6.29
C GLU A 57 13.32 12.81 -5.54
N ILE A 58 14.53 13.25 -5.89
CA ILE A 58 15.20 14.38 -5.26
C ILE A 58 15.42 15.44 -6.30
N ILE A 59 14.76 16.59 -6.12
CA ILE A 59 14.84 17.72 -7.04
C ILE A 59 16.02 18.60 -6.62
N ILE A 60 16.98 18.76 -7.51
CA ILE A 60 18.22 19.52 -7.31
C ILE A 60 18.15 20.83 -8.09
N MET A 61 18.53 21.92 -7.44
CA MET A 61 18.81 23.21 -8.07
C MET A 61 20.31 23.47 -7.96
N ASP A 62 21.03 23.11 -9.00
CA ASP A 62 22.49 23.19 -9.06
C ASP A 62 22.96 24.57 -9.55
N GLY A 63 23.65 25.30 -8.68
CA GLY A 63 24.31 26.55 -8.97
C GLY A 63 25.83 26.47 -8.88
N VAL A 64 26.40 25.27 -8.60
CA VAL A 64 27.82 25.04 -8.36
C VAL A 64 28.47 24.06 -9.34
N ASN A 65 27.69 23.65 -10.37
CA ASN A 65 28.10 22.69 -11.38
C ASN A 65 28.46 21.31 -10.79
N LEU A 66 27.57 20.82 -9.88
CA LEU A 66 27.72 19.53 -9.23
C LEU A 66 27.81 18.38 -10.24
N PHE A 67 27.03 18.46 -11.33
CA PHE A 67 26.98 17.43 -12.37
C PHE A 67 28.39 17.12 -12.93
N GLU A 68 29.18 18.12 -13.22
CA GLU A 68 30.55 17.96 -13.73
C GLU A 68 31.54 17.63 -12.61
N SER A 69 31.41 18.32 -11.47
CA SER A 69 32.33 18.16 -10.34
C SER A 69 32.28 16.76 -9.72
N ALA A 70 31.09 16.18 -9.60
CA ALA A 70 30.91 14.85 -9.09
C ALA A 70 30.95 13.78 -10.19
N LYS A 71 31.08 14.17 -11.48
CA LYS A 71 31.09 13.24 -12.63
C LYS A 71 29.89 12.31 -12.61
N LEU A 72 28.71 12.88 -12.40
CA LEU A 72 27.48 12.10 -12.22
C LEU A 72 27.21 11.20 -13.43
N ASN A 73 27.06 9.91 -13.17
CA ASN A 73 26.86 8.87 -14.18
C ASN A 73 25.65 7.94 -13.89
N GLY A 74 24.97 8.14 -12.74
CA GLY A 74 23.81 7.33 -12.34
C GLY A 74 24.16 6.09 -11.51
N ASP A 75 25.31 6.09 -10.82
CA ASP A 75 25.78 5.02 -9.93
C ASP A 75 26.13 5.56 -8.52
N GLU A 76 25.67 6.76 -8.23
CA GLU A 76 25.97 7.44 -6.98
C GLU A 76 25.05 6.98 -5.86
N LYS A 77 25.57 7.05 -4.64
CA LYS A 77 24.84 6.81 -3.40
C LYS A 77 24.45 8.13 -2.75
N ILE A 78 23.22 8.24 -2.26
CA ILE A 78 22.75 9.38 -1.49
C ILE A 78 22.36 8.92 -0.08
N GLU A 79 22.93 9.55 0.93
CA GLU A 79 22.59 9.34 2.34
C GLU A 79 21.86 10.56 2.87
N LEU A 80 20.65 10.34 3.36
CA LEU A 80 19.76 11.36 3.93
C LEU A 80 19.62 11.15 5.43
N LEU A 81 19.76 12.23 6.21
CA LEU A 81 19.39 12.27 7.61
C LEU A 81 18.33 13.34 7.84
N ILE A 82 17.10 12.90 8.04
CA ILE A 82 15.95 13.76 8.31
C ILE A 82 15.57 13.65 9.78
N LYS A 83 15.32 14.79 10.42
CA LYS A 83 14.84 14.86 11.80
C LYS A 83 13.46 15.50 11.82
N ARG A 84 12.55 14.94 12.58
CA ARG A 84 11.30 15.60 12.90
C ARG A 84 11.51 16.50 14.11
N GLN A 85 11.01 17.72 14.02
CA GLN A 85 11.00 18.64 15.13
C GLN A 85 9.69 18.42 15.91
N GLU A 86 9.80 17.85 17.11
CA GLU A 86 8.65 17.71 18.02
C GLU A 86 8.58 18.89 18.99
N LEU A 87 7.37 19.13 19.54
CA LEU A 87 7.16 20.15 20.60
C LEU A 87 8.00 19.88 21.84
N ASP A 88 8.30 18.62 22.12
CA ASP A 88 9.15 18.22 23.24
C ASP A 88 10.56 17.90 22.72
N THR A 89 11.49 18.82 22.92
CA THR A 89 12.86 18.77 22.40
C THR A 89 13.70 17.57 22.87
N LYS A 90 13.18 16.73 23.76
CA LYS A 90 13.88 15.53 24.26
C LYS A 90 13.80 14.33 23.33
N ASN A 91 12.82 14.25 22.42
CA ASN A 91 12.60 13.13 21.52
C ASN A 91 12.64 13.58 20.05
N THR A 92 13.80 13.91 19.54
CA THR A 92 13.99 14.15 18.09
C THR A 92 14.08 12.81 17.38
N GLU A 93 13.05 12.41 16.67
CA GLU A 93 13.10 11.23 15.79
C GLU A 93 14.09 11.50 14.63
N LYS A 94 15.04 10.57 14.47
CA LYS A 94 16.06 10.64 13.40
C LYS A 94 15.78 9.51 12.42
N HIS A 95 15.66 9.87 11.15
CA HIS A 95 15.48 8.91 10.07
C HIS A 95 16.63 9.02 9.09
N GLN A 96 17.40 7.93 8.99
CA GLN A 96 18.50 7.81 8.06
C GLN A 96 18.10 6.88 6.92
N HIS A 97 18.26 7.37 5.70
CA HIS A 97 17.95 6.62 4.48
C HIS A 97 19.15 6.62 3.55
N THR A 98 19.35 5.49 2.90
CA THR A 98 20.37 5.33 1.86
C THR A 98 19.71 4.95 0.55
N PHE A 99 19.88 5.74 -0.46
CA PHE A 99 19.38 5.53 -1.81
C PHE A 99 20.51 5.43 -2.82
N TYR A 100 20.24 4.80 -3.94
CA TYR A 100 21.13 4.70 -5.09
C TYR A 100 20.46 5.38 -6.27
N ILE A 101 21.19 6.25 -6.98
CA ILE A 101 20.68 6.91 -8.17
C ILE A 101 20.48 5.84 -9.24
N SER A 102 19.29 5.75 -9.78
CA SER A 102 18.95 4.87 -10.91
C SER A 102 18.89 5.63 -12.22
N GLU A 103 18.54 6.91 -12.17
CA GLU A 103 18.36 7.75 -13.34
C GLU A 103 18.47 9.24 -12.97
N ILE A 104 19.03 10.04 -13.88
CA ILE A 104 19.03 11.49 -13.78
C ILE A 104 18.14 12.02 -14.90
N ILE A 105 17.04 12.67 -14.52
CA ILE A 105 16.00 13.12 -15.45
C ILE A 105 15.77 14.63 -15.39
N ALA A 106 15.04 15.15 -16.37
CA ALA A 106 14.56 16.53 -16.41
C ALA A 106 15.66 17.59 -16.27
N PHE A 107 16.80 17.39 -16.95
CA PHE A 107 17.90 18.37 -16.93
C PHE A 107 17.52 19.64 -17.69
N ALA A 108 17.42 20.77 -16.98
CA ALA A 108 17.10 22.07 -17.56
C ALA A 108 18.07 23.15 -17.07
N ARG A 109 18.69 23.86 -18.00
CA ARG A 109 19.52 25.05 -17.69
C ARG A 109 18.68 26.31 -17.74
N LYS A 110 18.78 27.10 -16.68
CA LYS A 110 18.13 28.41 -16.59
C LYS A 110 19.08 29.53 -17.09
N ARG A 111 18.48 30.65 -17.51
CA ARG A 111 19.20 31.81 -18.02
C ARG A 111 20.18 32.42 -17.00
N ASN A 112 19.97 32.20 -15.72
CA ASN A 112 20.83 32.68 -14.61
C ASN A 112 22.04 31.77 -14.33
N GLY A 113 22.33 30.79 -15.18
CA GLY A 113 23.45 29.86 -15.02
C GLY A 113 23.17 28.66 -14.09
N SER A 114 22.00 28.58 -13.44
CA SER A 114 21.65 27.40 -12.63
C SER A 114 21.03 26.29 -13.48
N SER A 115 21.26 25.05 -13.10
CA SER A 115 20.63 23.87 -13.67
C SER A 115 19.64 23.26 -12.70
N THR A 116 18.55 22.70 -13.19
CA THR A 116 17.60 21.94 -12.39
C THR A 116 17.50 20.55 -12.98
N TYR A 117 17.60 19.53 -12.15
CA TYR A 117 17.44 18.13 -12.54
C TYR A 117 16.88 17.32 -11.39
N VAL A 118 16.44 16.12 -11.68
CA VAL A 118 15.82 15.23 -10.71
C VAL A 118 16.64 13.94 -10.66
N PHE A 119 17.06 13.56 -9.47
CA PHE A 119 17.58 12.23 -9.18
C PHE A 119 16.41 11.30 -8.89
N ARG A 120 16.23 10.30 -9.72
CA ARG A 120 15.38 9.15 -9.40
C ARG A 120 16.26 8.11 -8.72
N CYS A 121 15.86 7.73 -7.52
CA CYS A 121 16.64 6.89 -6.62
C CYS A 121 15.83 5.67 -6.19
N VAL A 122 16.53 4.59 -5.90
CA VAL A 122 15.95 3.34 -5.43
C VAL A 122 16.67 2.85 -4.18
N SER A 123 16.03 1.97 -3.42
CA SER A 123 16.66 1.34 -2.27
C SER A 123 17.78 0.38 -2.66
N LYS A 124 18.63 0.01 -1.70
CA LYS A 124 19.79 -0.84 -1.91
C LYS A 124 19.46 -2.18 -2.57
N HIS A 125 18.41 -2.87 -2.12
CA HIS A 125 18.07 -4.19 -2.65
C HIS A 125 17.49 -4.09 -4.07
N ALA A 126 16.80 -3.01 -4.42
CA ALA A 126 16.38 -2.74 -5.79
C ALA A 126 17.58 -2.49 -6.72
N TYR A 127 18.61 -1.80 -6.22
CA TYR A 127 19.86 -1.63 -6.94
C TYR A 127 20.56 -2.99 -7.16
N VAL A 128 20.73 -3.79 -6.11
CA VAL A 128 21.33 -5.14 -6.18
C VAL A 128 20.55 -6.07 -7.11
N ASN A 129 19.22 -5.97 -7.15
CA ASN A 129 18.36 -6.77 -8.02
C ASN A 129 18.78 -6.72 -9.50
N ASN A 130 19.29 -5.57 -9.95
CA ASN A 130 19.68 -5.38 -11.36
C ASN A 130 21.02 -6.05 -11.71
N THR A 131 21.79 -6.45 -10.72
CA THR A 131 23.13 -7.04 -10.90
C THR A 131 23.10 -8.57 -10.99
N LYS A 132 21.98 -9.23 -10.77
CA LYS A 132 21.89 -10.67 -10.63
C LYS A 132 20.66 -11.27 -11.30
N THR A 133 20.83 -12.50 -11.83
CA THR A 133 19.72 -13.35 -12.29
C THR A 133 19.76 -14.68 -11.56
N LEU A 134 18.59 -15.25 -11.31
CA LEU A 134 18.41 -16.54 -10.65
C LEU A 134 18.00 -17.59 -11.68
N ASP A 135 18.71 -18.72 -11.67
CA ASP A 135 18.41 -19.91 -12.46
C ASP A 135 18.69 -21.12 -11.56
N GLN A 136 17.78 -21.39 -10.63
CA GLN A 136 18.01 -22.31 -9.54
C GLN A 136 16.78 -23.16 -9.24
N PHE A 137 16.99 -24.42 -8.90
CA PHE A 137 15.98 -25.26 -8.26
C PHE A 137 15.72 -24.78 -6.84
N LYS A 138 14.45 -24.70 -6.48
CA LYS A 138 13.98 -24.35 -5.13
C LYS A 138 12.91 -25.34 -4.67
N GLU A 139 12.95 -25.66 -3.38
CA GLU A 139 11.99 -26.54 -2.70
C GLU A 139 11.62 -25.94 -1.35
N GLY A 140 10.34 -26.01 -0.96
CA GLY A 140 9.82 -25.54 0.31
C GLY A 140 8.54 -24.72 0.15
N THR A 141 8.10 -24.05 1.23
CA THR A 141 7.00 -23.09 1.15
C THR A 141 7.46 -21.86 0.37
N ILE A 142 6.55 -21.23 -0.37
CA ILE A 142 6.87 -20.02 -1.16
C ILE A 142 7.50 -18.95 -0.26
N GLY A 143 6.95 -18.72 0.94
CA GLY A 143 7.51 -17.75 1.88
C GLY A 143 8.94 -18.09 2.32
N SER A 144 9.26 -19.37 2.53
CA SER A 144 10.63 -19.79 2.86
C SER A 144 11.61 -19.59 1.69
N ILE A 145 11.16 -19.86 0.47
CA ILE A 145 11.94 -19.61 -0.75
C ILE A 145 12.21 -18.10 -0.92
N ILE A 146 11.18 -17.25 -0.75
CA ILE A 146 11.31 -15.80 -0.82
C ILE A 146 12.29 -15.31 0.24
N LYS A 147 12.18 -15.78 1.48
CA LYS A 147 13.14 -15.45 2.55
C LYS A 147 14.58 -15.80 2.15
N GLY A 148 14.77 -16.97 1.54
CA GLY A 148 16.07 -17.39 1.02
C GLY A 148 16.60 -16.45 -0.07
N ILE A 149 15.77 -16.06 -1.03
CA ILE A 149 16.14 -15.09 -2.09
C ILE A 149 16.53 -13.73 -1.47
N CYS A 150 15.74 -13.23 -0.51
CA CYS A 150 16.03 -11.97 0.17
C CYS A 150 17.40 -11.99 0.86
N THR A 151 17.72 -13.05 1.58
CA THR A 151 18.98 -13.13 2.36
C THR A 151 20.20 -13.44 1.49
N SER A 152 20.10 -14.42 0.58
CA SER A 152 21.25 -14.90 -0.20
C SER A 152 21.51 -14.06 -1.46
N ASP A 153 20.44 -13.61 -2.12
CA ASP A 153 20.54 -13.01 -3.43
C ASP A 153 20.44 -11.47 -3.39
N LEU A 154 19.49 -10.94 -2.62
CA LEU A 154 19.35 -9.49 -2.41
C LEU A 154 20.22 -8.97 -1.26
N ARG A 155 20.82 -9.85 -0.46
CA ARG A 155 21.70 -9.52 0.68
C ARG A 155 21.02 -8.62 1.72
N ILE A 156 19.74 -8.83 1.95
CA ILE A 156 18.98 -8.12 2.97
C ILE A 156 19.29 -8.76 4.34
N PRO A 157 19.71 -7.98 5.33
CA PRO A 157 19.96 -8.49 6.68
C PRO A 157 18.70 -9.07 7.31
N LEU A 158 18.82 -10.17 8.05
CA LEU A 158 17.67 -10.82 8.71
C LEU A 158 16.89 -9.88 9.65
N LYS A 159 17.57 -8.92 10.27
CA LYS A 159 16.93 -7.91 11.15
C LYS A 159 16.01 -6.93 10.41
N GLU A 160 16.19 -6.82 9.10
CA GLU A 160 15.40 -5.94 8.22
C GLU A 160 14.30 -6.72 7.48
N LEU A 161 14.21 -8.05 7.70
CA LEU A 161 13.23 -8.94 7.07
C LEU A 161 12.13 -9.34 8.05
N ASP A 162 10.88 -9.10 7.65
CA ASP A 162 9.68 -9.62 8.31
C ASP A 162 8.87 -10.43 7.29
N VAL A 163 9.19 -11.71 7.19
CA VAL A 163 8.66 -12.61 6.17
C VAL A 163 7.79 -13.69 6.79
N ASN A 164 6.49 -13.66 6.46
CA ASN A 164 5.58 -14.76 6.80
C ASN A 164 5.89 -15.97 5.90
N THR A 165 6.36 -17.05 6.51
CA THR A 165 6.70 -18.29 5.81
C THR A 165 5.55 -19.30 5.71
N SER A 166 4.40 -18.98 6.31
CA SER A 166 3.23 -19.87 6.41
C SER A 166 2.35 -19.84 5.15
N THR A 167 2.96 -19.87 3.97
CA THR A 167 2.23 -20.03 2.71
C THR A 167 1.71 -21.44 2.54
N TYR A 168 0.56 -21.56 1.85
CA TYR A 168 -0.11 -22.84 1.65
C TYR A 168 0.71 -23.79 0.80
N LYS A 169 1.07 -24.94 1.37
CA LYS A 169 1.80 -26.06 0.76
C LYS A 169 3.26 -25.76 0.33
N ASN A 170 4.01 -26.84 0.21
CA ASN A 170 5.36 -26.85 -0.35
C ASN A 170 5.31 -26.94 -1.86
N ILE A 171 6.26 -26.29 -2.52
CA ILE A 171 6.45 -26.35 -3.97
C ILE A 171 7.86 -26.83 -4.30
N LYS A 172 7.99 -27.41 -5.49
CA LYS A 172 9.28 -27.68 -6.15
C LYS A 172 9.28 -26.97 -7.49
N CYS A 173 10.19 -26.04 -7.68
CA CYS A 173 10.23 -25.26 -8.91
C CYS A 173 11.64 -24.91 -9.33
N ILE A 174 11.80 -24.64 -10.62
CA ILE A 174 13.01 -24.04 -11.18
C ILE A 174 12.67 -22.61 -11.54
N ILE A 175 13.39 -21.65 -10.97
CA ILE A 175 13.22 -20.22 -11.29
C ILE A 175 13.75 -20.00 -12.70
N PRO A 176 12.94 -19.51 -13.66
CA PRO A 176 13.31 -19.45 -15.08
C PRO A 176 14.14 -18.20 -15.41
N LYS A 177 15.39 -18.14 -14.96
CA LYS A 177 16.36 -17.05 -15.25
C LYS A 177 15.78 -15.64 -15.05
N LEU A 178 15.19 -15.39 -13.88
CA LEU A 178 14.59 -14.12 -13.50
C LEU A 178 15.54 -13.31 -12.60
N ARG A 179 15.39 -11.99 -12.60
CA ARG A 179 15.97 -11.13 -11.55
C ARG A 179 15.31 -11.45 -10.21
N PRO A 180 16.00 -11.28 -9.06
CA PRO A 180 15.47 -11.66 -7.75
C PRO A 180 14.06 -11.13 -7.43
N LEU A 181 13.81 -9.83 -7.62
CA LEU A 181 12.47 -9.26 -7.37
C LEU A 181 11.41 -9.77 -8.36
N ALA A 182 11.80 -10.02 -9.62
CA ALA A 182 10.91 -10.64 -10.59
C ALA A 182 10.60 -12.10 -10.24
N ALA A 183 11.59 -12.84 -9.70
CA ALA A 183 11.39 -14.19 -9.19
C ALA A 183 10.44 -14.20 -7.98
N ILE A 184 10.59 -13.24 -7.06
CA ILE A 184 9.67 -13.07 -5.92
C ILE A 184 8.26 -12.80 -6.43
N LYS A 185 8.07 -11.89 -7.39
CA LYS A 185 6.76 -11.59 -7.99
C LYS A 185 6.14 -12.81 -8.66
N TRP A 186 6.96 -13.58 -9.39
CA TRP A 186 6.53 -14.81 -10.04
C TRP A 186 6.11 -15.89 -9.02
N LEU A 187 6.86 -16.07 -7.94
CA LEU A 187 6.50 -16.97 -6.84
C LEU A 187 5.24 -16.50 -6.14
N ASN A 188 5.13 -15.18 -5.87
CA ASN A 188 4.00 -14.59 -5.15
C ASN A 188 2.67 -14.76 -5.88
N SER A 189 2.66 -14.83 -7.22
CA SER A 189 1.43 -15.08 -7.98
C SER A 189 0.77 -16.44 -7.66
N ASN A 190 1.51 -17.36 -7.04
CA ASN A 190 1.04 -18.67 -6.60
C ASN A 190 1.01 -18.81 -5.05
N ALA A 191 1.20 -17.72 -4.33
CA ALA A 191 1.25 -17.72 -2.87
C ALA A 191 -0.10 -17.32 -2.28
N PHE A 192 -0.67 -18.21 -1.48
CA PHE A 192 -1.93 -18.00 -0.78
C PHE A 192 -1.83 -18.50 0.64
N THR A 193 -2.71 -18.02 1.52
CA THR A 193 -2.98 -18.65 2.82
C THR A 193 -3.88 -19.87 2.64
N THR A 194 -4.13 -20.62 3.69
CA THR A 194 -5.08 -21.74 3.68
C THR A 194 -6.52 -21.29 3.36
N THR A 195 -6.85 -20.04 3.64
CA THR A 195 -8.14 -19.42 3.35
C THR A 195 -8.21 -18.78 1.96
N GLY A 196 -7.07 -18.69 1.26
CA GLY A 196 -6.95 -18.11 -0.08
C GLY A 196 -6.57 -16.63 -0.10
N ALA A 197 -6.17 -16.03 1.03
CA ALA A 197 -5.72 -14.65 1.04
C ALA A 197 -4.40 -14.46 0.29
N PRO A 198 -4.26 -13.40 -0.51
CA PRO A 198 -3.04 -13.06 -1.24
C PRO A 198 -1.93 -12.58 -0.30
N PHE A 199 -0.70 -12.64 -0.77
CA PHE A 199 0.48 -12.10 -0.10
C PHE A 199 1.01 -10.87 -0.82
N TYR A 200 1.65 -9.98 -0.05
CA TYR A 200 2.27 -8.75 -0.52
C TYR A 200 3.73 -8.72 -0.09
N PHE A 201 4.61 -8.36 -1.04
CA PHE A 201 6.04 -8.18 -0.80
C PHE A 201 6.39 -6.71 -1.02
N TYR A 202 6.85 -6.03 0.02
CA TYR A 202 7.08 -4.59 -0.01
C TYR A 202 8.15 -4.15 0.99
N GLU A 203 8.66 -2.95 0.78
CA GLU A 203 9.60 -2.28 1.68
C GLU A 203 8.92 -1.07 2.32
N THR A 204 9.21 -0.82 3.60
CA THR A 204 8.72 0.35 4.33
C THR A 204 9.81 1.41 4.48
N LEU A 205 9.41 2.65 4.74
CA LEU A 205 10.33 3.77 4.95
C LEU A 205 11.38 3.50 6.04
N LYS A 206 11.06 2.67 7.05
CA LYS A 206 12.03 2.27 8.08
C LYS A 206 13.07 1.25 7.60
N GLY A 207 13.10 0.94 6.32
CA GLY A 207 14.05 0.01 5.71
C GLY A 207 13.76 -1.46 6.04
N LYS A 208 12.53 -1.78 6.43
CA LYS A 208 12.09 -3.17 6.62
C LYS A 208 11.46 -3.70 5.36
N VAL A 209 11.91 -4.85 4.91
CA VAL A 209 11.28 -5.61 3.84
C VAL A 209 10.30 -6.60 4.45
N GLN A 210 9.04 -6.52 4.02
CA GLN A 210 7.94 -7.28 4.56
C GLN A 210 7.34 -8.21 3.52
N TYR A 211 6.92 -9.39 3.96
CA TYR A 211 6.13 -10.33 3.18
C TYR A 211 4.98 -10.81 4.03
N LYS A 212 3.80 -10.25 3.81
CA LYS A 212 2.61 -10.45 4.63
C LYS A 212 1.40 -10.80 3.79
N SER A 213 0.49 -11.57 4.37
CA SER A 213 -0.82 -11.84 3.77
C SER A 213 -1.80 -10.71 4.10
N TYR A 214 -2.89 -10.63 3.34
CA TYR A 214 -4.00 -9.72 3.66
C TYR A 214 -4.57 -9.98 5.08
N GLU A 215 -4.55 -11.24 5.52
CA GLU A 215 -5.01 -11.60 6.87
C GLU A 215 -4.09 -11.07 7.96
N ASP A 216 -2.76 -11.07 7.72
CA ASP A 216 -1.79 -10.47 8.64
C ASP A 216 -2.06 -8.97 8.83
N PHE A 217 -2.46 -8.27 7.76
CA PHE A 217 -2.88 -6.87 7.87
C PHE A 217 -4.16 -6.72 8.67
N ALA A 218 -5.18 -7.52 8.34
CA ALA A 218 -6.48 -7.43 9.00
C ALA A 218 -6.43 -7.77 10.51
N ASP A 219 -5.47 -8.58 10.93
CA ASP A 219 -5.24 -8.96 12.32
C ASP A 219 -4.34 -7.99 13.09
N SER A 220 -3.73 -7.03 12.41
CA SER A 220 -2.86 -6.05 13.06
C SER A 220 -3.66 -5.01 13.86
N ASP A 221 -2.99 -4.38 14.82
CA ASP A 221 -3.57 -3.30 15.60
C ASP A 221 -3.64 -2.00 14.79
N VAL A 222 -4.63 -1.16 15.14
CA VAL A 222 -4.76 0.20 14.59
C VAL A 222 -3.67 1.09 15.19
N VAL A 223 -2.78 1.62 14.36
CA VAL A 223 -1.64 2.45 14.81
C VAL A 223 -1.99 3.92 15.06
N ALA A 224 -3.00 4.44 14.37
CA ALA A 224 -3.41 5.84 14.50
C ALA A 224 -4.89 6.05 14.15
N THR A 225 -5.46 7.13 14.66
CA THR A 225 -6.81 7.58 14.28
C THR A 225 -6.70 8.99 13.70
N TYR A 226 -7.25 9.18 12.50
CA TYR A 226 -7.30 10.46 11.80
C TYR A 226 -8.75 10.95 11.67
N ILE A 227 -8.95 12.27 11.69
CA ILE A 227 -10.27 12.88 11.72
C ILE A 227 -10.39 13.88 10.57
N HIS A 228 -11.43 13.74 9.77
CA HIS A 228 -11.85 14.72 8.79
C HIS A 228 -12.97 15.55 9.39
N SER A 229 -12.61 16.74 9.90
CA SER A 229 -13.57 17.71 10.46
C SER A 229 -13.35 19.09 9.84
N PRO A 230 -14.40 19.81 9.48
CA PRO A 230 -14.28 21.16 8.95
C PRO A 230 -13.86 22.19 10.03
N VAL A 231 -14.02 21.87 11.30
CA VAL A 231 -13.81 22.80 12.41
C VAL A 231 -12.62 22.37 13.27
N LEU A 232 -11.74 23.32 13.58
CA LEU A 232 -10.72 23.20 14.62
C LEU A 232 -11.29 23.77 15.92
N ILE A 233 -11.17 23.02 17.00
CA ILE A 233 -11.73 23.39 18.30
C ILE A 233 -10.66 24.03 19.20
N SER A 234 -9.38 23.69 18.99
CA SER A 234 -8.28 24.10 19.86
C SER A 234 -7.72 25.48 19.50
N THR A 235 -7.20 26.19 20.50
CA THR A 235 -6.54 27.49 20.33
C THR A 235 -5.19 27.31 19.63
N ILE A 236 -4.96 28.10 18.56
CA ILE A 236 -3.71 28.08 17.78
C ILE A 236 -2.49 28.25 18.70
N GLY A 237 -1.52 27.34 18.56
CA GLY A 237 -0.27 27.35 19.32
C GLY A 237 -0.30 26.56 20.63
N SER A 238 -1.43 25.99 21.02
CA SER A 238 -1.52 25.09 22.18
C SER A 238 -1.02 23.67 21.83
N LYS A 239 -0.72 22.86 22.86
CA LYS A 239 -0.38 21.43 22.68
C LYS A 239 -1.57 20.64 22.09
N GLU A 240 -2.77 21.02 22.49
CA GLU A 240 -4.03 20.44 22.01
C GLU A 240 -4.19 20.74 20.53
N TYR A 241 -3.91 21.98 20.09
CA TYR A 241 -3.92 22.37 18.70
C TYR A 241 -2.93 21.54 17.86
N TYR A 242 -1.71 21.32 18.36
CA TYR A 242 -0.73 20.49 17.69
C TYR A 242 -1.22 19.04 17.58
N ALA A 243 -1.76 18.47 18.65
CA ALA A 243 -2.29 17.11 18.66
C ALA A 243 -3.49 16.96 17.72
N GLU A 244 -4.39 17.93 17.69
CA GLU A 244 -5.55 17.96 16.80
C GLU A 244 -5.11 18.08 15.34
N THR A 245 -4.21 19.00 15.02
CA THR A 245 -3.71 19.23 13.66
C THR A 245 -2.90 18.03 13.15
N SER A 246 -2.16 17.35 14.02
CA SER A 246 -1.40 16.14 13.64
C SER A 246 -2.28 14.95 13.26
N ARG A 247 -3.53 14.91 13.77
CA ARG A 247 -4.52 13.87 13.47
C ARG A 247 -5.54 14.29 12.43
N ARG A 248 -5.45 15.51 11.93
CA ARG A 248 -6.41 16.05 10.97
C ARG A 248 -6.10 15.57 9.57
N ILE A 249 -7.16 15.18 8.85
CA ILE A 249 -7.13 15.00 7.40
C ILE A 249 -7.34 16.37 6.76
N ASN A 250 -6.31 16.88 6.07
CA ASN A 250 -6.36 18.19 5.41
C ASN A 250 -7.10 18.14 4.07
N LYS A 251 -7.02 17.01 3.38
CA LYS A 251 -7.75 16.75 2.12
C LYS A 251 -8.19 15.30 2.12
N LEU A 252 -9.41 15.06 1.70
CA LEU A 252 -10.01 13.75 1.52
C LEU A 252 -10.60 13.68 0.10
N SER A 253 -10.19 12.68 -0.65
CA SER A 253 -10.84 12.25 -1.89
C SER A 253 -11.28 10.81 -1.72
N SER A 254 -12.45 10.45 -2.23
CA SER A 254 -13.03 9.13 -1.98
C SER A 254 -13.51 8.52 -3.28
N ASP A 255 -13.07 7.29 -3.54
CA ASP A 255 -13.60 6.44 -4.58
C ASP A 255 -14.34 5.25 -3.94
N LEU A 256 -15.61 5.12 -4.28
CA LEU A 256 -16.48 4.06 -3.76
C LEU A 256 -16.81 3.09 -4.89
N ASN A 257 -16.15 1.95 -4.90
CA ASN A 257 -16.31 0.90 -5.91
C ASN A 257 -17.42 -0.09 -5.49
N LEU A 258 -18.65 0.39 -5.44
CA LEU A 258 -19.81 -0.38 -4.97
C LEU A 258 -20.54 -1.13 -6.09
N SER A 259 -19.92 -1.36 -7.22
CA SER A 259 -20.53 -2.03 -8.35
C SER A 259 -20.60 -3.54 -8.13
N LYS A 260 -21.75 -4.01 -7.66
CA LYS A 260 -22.05 -5.46 -7.60
C LYS A 260 -22.02 -6.13 -8.98
N TYR A 261 -22.35 -5.38 -10.01
CA TYR A 261 -22.30 -5.85 -11.40
C TYR A 261 -20.87 -6.18 -11.82
N ILE A 262 -19.92 -5.26 -11.59
CA ILE A 262 -18.51 -5.49 -11.89
C ILE A 262 -17.94 -6.61 -11.03
N ALA A 263 -18.16 -6.56 -9.72
CA ALA A 263 -17.66 -7.56 -8.79
C ALA A 263 -18.19 -8.96 -9.11
N SER A 264 -19.44 -9.08 -9.58
CA SER A 264 -20.01 -10.34 -10.05
C SER A 264 -19.28 -10.86 -11.28
N GLY A 265 -18.98 -9.97 -12.26
CA GLY A 265 -18.23 -10.32 -13.48
C GLY A 265 -16.78 -10.74 -13.17
N GLU A 266 -16.20 -10.22 -12.11
CA GLU A 266 -14.84 -10.55 -11.66
C GLU A 266 -14.78 -11.82 -10.80
N GLY A 267 -15.92 -12.41 -10.46
CA GLY A 267 -15.99 -13.67 -9.74
C GLY A 267 -15.97 -13.52 -8.21
N ALA A 268 -16.28 -12.33 -7.68
CA ALA A 268 -16.38 -12.11 -6.23
C ALA A 268 -17.43 -12.99 -5.57
N TYR A 269 -18.59 -13.20 -6.21
CA TYR A 269 -19.67 -14.03 -5.71
C TYR A 269 -19.45 -15.51 -5.98
N ALA A 270 -19.07 -15.85 -7.20
CA ALA A 270 -18.81 -17.21 -7.60
C ALA A 270 -17.84 -17.29 -8.77
N SER A 271 -17.03 -18.33 -8.77
CA SER A 271 -16.11 -18.64 -9.86
C SER A 271 -16.00 -20.14 -10.05
N THR A 272 -15.58 -20.55 -11.25
CA THR A 272 -15.27 -21.94 -11.57
C THR A 272 -13.82 -22.05 -11.99
N THR A 273 -13.07 -22.90 -11.35
CA THR A 273 -11.68 -23.21 -11.72
C THR A 273 -11.61 -24.54 -12.43
N ARG A 274 -11.01 -24.57 -13.60
CA ARG A 274 -10.76 -25.76 -14.40
C ARG A 274 -9.26 -25.94 -14.51
N SER A 275 -8.78 -27.13 -14.21
CA SER A 275 -7.38 -27.45 -14.34
C SER A 275 -7.13 -28.66 -15.20
N ILE A 276 -6.06 -28.63 -15.98
CA ILE A 276 -5.54 -29.76 -16.73
C ILE A 276 -4.13 -30.02 -16.27
N ASP A 277 -3.85 -31.23 -15.83
CA ASP A 277 -2.49 -31.72 -15.58
C ASP A 277 -2.07 -32.63 -16.74
N ILE A 278 -1.12 -32.17 -17.53
CA ILE A 278 -0.61 -32.91 -18.70
C ILE A 278 0.19 -34.12 -18.27
N ALA A 279 0.90 -34.06 -17.14
CA ALA A 279 1.75 -35.13 -16.65
C ALA A 279 0.95 -36.34 -16.18
N THR A 280 -0.13 -36.09 -15.45
CA THR A 280 -1.04 -37.13 -14.92
C THR A 280 -2.25 -37.39 -15.84
N LYS A 281 -2.46 -36.54 -16.86
CA LYS A 281 -3.62 -36.58 -17.76
C LYS A 281 -4.94 -36.45 -17.03
N THR A 282 -4.98 -35.67 -15.95
CA THR A 282 -6.17 -35.43 -15.16
C THR A 282 -6.80 -34.09 -15.49
N TYR A 283 -8.12 -34.05 -15.42
CA TYR A 283 -8.92 -32.83 -15.58
C TYR A 283 -9.81 -32.65 -14.35
N ASP A 284 -9.68 -31.52 -13.71
CA ASP A 284 -10.42 -31.17 -12.49
C ASP A 284 -11.26 -29.92 -12.69
N VAL A 285 -12.45 -29.90 -12.13
CA VAL A 285 -13.37 -28.74 -12.15
C VAL A 285 -13.85 -28.45 -10.75
N LYS A 286 -13.54 -27.28 -10.25
CA LYS A 286 -14.05 -26.79 -8.96
C LYS A 286 -14.84 -25.53 -9.13
N GLY A 287 -16.11 -25.57 -8.73
CA GLY A 287 -16.98 -24.40 -8.60
C GLY A 287 -16.99 -23.92 -7.15
N GLN A 288 -16.83 -22.62 -6.96
CA GLN A 288 -16.96 -21.99 -5.66
C GLN A 288 -18.02 -20.90 -5.74
N GLN A 289 -19.00 -20.97 -4.82
CA GLN A 289 -20.03 -19.95 -4.68
C GLN A 289 -19.77 -19.13 -3.42
N TYR A 290 -20.10 -17.85 -3.45
CA TYR A 290 -19.87 -16.92 -2.34
C TYR A 290 -18.41 -16.87 -1.89
N ASN A 291 -17.51 -16.72 -2.83
CA ASN A 291 -16.08 -16.61 -2.55
C ASN A 291 -15.77 -15.54 -1.50
N TYR A 292 -16.49 -14.40 -1.54
CA TYR A 292 -16.28 -13.29 -0.59
C TYR A 292 -16.68 -13.62 0.86
N LYS A 293 -17.47 -14.67 1.13
CA LYS A 293 -17.77 -15.08 2.50
C LYS A 293 -16.54 -15.51 3.29
N GLY A 294 -15.53 -16.02 2.61
CA GLY A 294 -14.26 -16.41 3.20
C GLY A 294 -13.28 -15.24 3.33
N VAL A 295 -13.59 -14.07 2.76
CA VAL A 295 -12.71 -12.90 2.82
C VAL A 295 -12.75 -12.30 4.22
N LYS A 296 -11.55 -12.11 4.80
CA LYS A 296 -11.43 -11.43 6.09
C LYS A 296 -11.71 -9.94 5.92
N LYS A 297 -12.59 -9.41 6.75
CA LYS A 297 -13.05 -8.03 6.69
C LYS A 297 -12.28 -7.16 7.67
N LEU A 298 -11.98 -5.94 7.28
CA LEU A 298 -11.37 -4.93 8.16
C LEU A 298 -12.40 -4.36 9.14
N ASN A 299 -13.63 -4.19 8.68
CA ASN A 299 -14.79 -3.73 9.44
C ASN A 299 -15.85 -4.83 9.55
N GLY A 300 -16.94 -4.60 10.26
CA GLY A 300 -17.90 -5.64 10.61
C GLY A 300 -18.85 -6.07 9.49
N TYR A 301 -19.10 -5.23 8.49
CA TYR A 301 -20.20 -5.39 7.55
C TYR A 301 -19.75 -5.66 6.12
N ASP A 302 -20.47 -6.54 5.42
CA ASP A 302 -20.19 -6.90 4.04
C ASP A 302 -20.38 -5.72 3.08
N PRO A 303 -19.46 -5.51 2.12
CA PRO A 303 -19.66 -4.55 1.04
C PRO A 303 -20.75 -4.99 0.06
N PHE A 304 -21.09 -6.27 0.05
CA PHE A 304 -22.10 -6.87 -0.81
C PHE A 304 -23.18 -7.55 0.04
N PRO A 305 -24.10 -6.76 0.66
CA PRO A 305 -25.17 -7.32 1.47
C PRO A 305 -26.03 -8.25 0.63
N LYS A 306 -26.62 -9.26 1.28
CA LYS A 306 -27.58 -10.15 0.63
C LYS A 306 -28.68 -9.32 -0.01
N ARG A 307 -28.94 -9.51 -1.30
CA ARG A 307 -30.10 -8.91 -1.95
C ARG A 307 -31.39 -9.40 -1.30
N ASN A 308 -32.34 -8.52 -1.14
CA ASN A 308 -33.71 -8.89 -0.75
C ASN A 308 -34.26 -9.94 -1.72
N ASN A 309 -35.08 -10.84 -1.21
CA ASN A 309 -35.70 -11.92 -1.97
C ASN A 309 -36.53 -11.47 -3.19
N ASN A 310 -36.79 -10.17 -3.33
CA ASN A 310 -37.51 -9.57 -4.47
C ASN A 310 -36.67 -9.45 -5.74
N ASP A 311 -35.35 -9.50 -5.62
CA ASP A 311 -34.43 -9.40 -6.76
C ASP A 311 -34.00 -10.80 -7.21
N GLN A 312 -34.93 -11.55 -7.76
CA GLN A 312 -34.67 -12.90 -8.27
C GLN A 312 -34.58 -12.89 -9.78
N TYR A 313 -33.53 -13.46 -10.32
CA TYR A 313 -33.42 -13.76 -11.74
C TYR A 313 -33.78 -15.24 -11.97
N GLY A 314 -34.82 -15.48 -12.75
CA GLY A 314 -35.30 -16.85 -12.98
C GLY A 314 -35.73 -17.58 -11.70
N GLY A 315 -36.22 -16.88 -10.68
CA GLY A 315 -36.72 -17.46 -9.43
C GLY A 315 -35.64 -17.78 -8.40
N GLN A 316 -34.36 -17.42 -8.67
CA GLN A 316 -33.27 -17.66 -7.73
C GLN A 316 -32.49 -16.37 -7.41
N PRO A 317 -31.96 -16.21 -6.16
CA PRO A 317 -31.11 -15.08 -5.83
C PRO A 317 -29.90 -15.02 -6.74
N ILE A 318 -29.53 -13.82 -7.16
CA ILE A 318 -28.37 -13.58 -8.06
C ILE A 318 -27.08 -14.18 -7.53
N ASP A 319 -26.89 -14.14 -6.22
CA ASP A 319 -25.73 -14.71 -5.53
C ASP A 319 -25.63 -16.25 -5.60
N LYS A 320 -26.71 -16.93 -5.94
CA LYS A 320 -26.73 -18.39 -6.18
C LYS A 320 -26.52 -18.76 -7.65
N ILE A 321 -26.80 -17.83 -8.55
CA ILE A 321 -26.72 -18.03 -10.02
C ILE A 321 -25.40 -17.56 -10.56
N ALA A 322 -24.78 -16.54 -9.94
CA ALA A 322 -23.60 -15.90 -10.46
C ALA A 322 -22.40 -16.85 -10.45
N SER A 323 -21.97 -17.23 -11.64
CA SER A 323 -20.65 -17.83 -11.90
C SER A 323 -19.94 -16.93 -12.91
N GLY A 324 -19.56 -15.73 -12.42
CA GLY A 324 -19.10 -14.65 -13.28
C GLY A 324 -17.76 -14.93 -13.95
N LYS A 325 -16.90 -15.78 -13.38
CA LYS A 325 -15.56 -16.01 -13.91
C LYS A 325 -15.17 -17.49 -13.97
N ASN A 326 -14.58 -17.86 -15.10
CA ASN A 326 -13.99 -19.17 -15.29
C ASN A 326 -12.46 -19.02 -15.38
N TYR A 327 -11.75 -19.73 -14.53
CA TYR A 327 -10.29 -19.84 -14.56
C TYR A 327 -9.90 -21.13 -15.23
N PHE A 328 -8.92 -21.05 -16.11
CA PHE A 328 -8.30 -22.23 -16.71
C PHE A 328 -6.83 -22.27 -16.31
N ILE A 329 -6.42 -23.31 -15.61
CA ILE A 329 -5.09 -23.45 -15.04
C ILE A 329 -4.43 -24.68 -15.60
N SER A 330 -3.19 -24.54 -16.10
CA SER A 330 -2.32 -25.66 -16.36
C SER A 330 -1.70 -26.10 -15.03
N SER A 331 -2.20 -27.18 -14.46
CA SER A 331 -1.69 -27.74 -13.23
C SER A 331 -0.43 -28.55 -13.49
N ASN A 332 0.47 -28.56 -12.53
CA ASN A 332 1.65 -29.44 -12.53
C ASN A 332 1.77 -30.11 -11.16
N SER A 333 1.17 -31.28 -11.05
CA SER A 333 1.16 -32.07 -9.80
C SER A 333 2.56 -32.41 -9.30
N LEU A 334 3.56 -32.48 -10.17
CA LEU A 334 4.94 -32.77 -9.82
C LEU A 334 5.65 -31.58 -9.13
N ALA A 335 5.11 -30.36 -9.29
CA ALA A 335 5.68 -29.17 -8.67
C ALA A 335 5.21 -28.94 -7.23
N TYR A 336 4.14 -29.61 -6.79
CA TYR A 336 3.51 -29.38 -5.49
C TYR A 336 3.50 -30.64 -4.63
N GLY A 337 3.80 -30.48 -3.34
CA GLY A 337 3.65 -31.51 -2.31
C GLY A 337 4.91 -32.29 -1.97
N ASP A 338 4.82 -33.11 -0.92
CA ASP A 338 5.93 -33.87 -0.35
C ASP A 338 6.02 -35.31 -0.86
N LYS A 339 4.96 -35.81 -1.52
CA LYS A 339 4.87 -37.21 -1.97
C LYS A 339 4.60 -37.29 -3.46
N GLN A 340 5.24 -38.26 -4.06
CA GLN A 340 5.39 -38.44 -5.51
C GLN A 340 4.10 -38.66 -6.32
N PHE A 341 2.92 -38.86 -5.70
CA PHE A 341 1.73 -39.31 -6.42
C PHE A 341 0.37 -38.78 -5.91
N ASN A 342 0.33 -37.78 -5.01
CA ASN A 342 -0.94 -37.27 -4.50
C ASN A 342 -0.92 -35.75 -4.30
N PHE A 343 -0.82 -35.02 -5.41
CA PHE A 343 -0.76 -33.56 -5.36
C PHE A 343 -2.00 -32.93 -5.93
N GLN A 344 -2.62 -32.07 -5.12
CA GLN A 344 -3.57 -31.08 -5.59
C GLN A 344 -2.83 -29.76 -5.72
N ASP A 345 -2.87 -29.17 -6.90
CA ASP A 345 -2.39 -27.83 -7.13
C ASP A 345 -3.20 -26.87 -6.23
N PRO A 346 -2.56 -26.14 -5.30
CA PRO A 346 -3.26 -25.25 -4.39
C PRO A 346 -3.98 -24.11 -5.12
N SER A 347 -3.55 -23.74 -6.32
CA SER A 347 -4.18 -22.70 -7.12
C SER A 347 -5.63 -23.06 -7.50
N ILE A 348 -5.95 -24.34 -7.67
CA ILE A 348 -7.29 -24.80 -7.98
C ILE A 348 -8.27 -24.45 -6.87
N ASP A 349 -7.87 -24.62 -5.61
CA ASP A 349 -8.70 -24.36 -4.44
C ASP A 349 -8.74 -22.88 -4.03
N SER A 350 -7.68 -22.14 -4.36
CA SER A 350 -7.43 -20.81 -3.80
C SER A 350 -7.68 -19.68 -4.80
N MET A 351 -7.65 -19.94 -6.11
CA MET A 351 -7.76 -18.89 -7.13
C MET A 351 -9.06 -18.08 -7.01
N GLY A 352 -10.21 -18.76 -6.87
CA GLY A 352 -11.48 -18.06 -6.73
C GLY A 352 -11.58 -17.24 -5.43
N LYS A 353 -11.01 -17.75 -4.34
CA LYS A 353 -10.97 -17.04 -3.06
C LYS A 353 -10.02 -15.84 -3.14
N CYS A 354 -8.83 -16.00 -3.73
CA CYS A 354 -7.88 -14.93 -3.94
C CYS A 354 -8.51 -13.81 -4.78
N GLN A 355 -9.20 -14.15 -5.85
CA GLN A 355 -9.90 -13.16 -6.66
C GLN A 355 -10.99 -12.42 -5.87
N ALA A 356 -11.67 -13.09 -4.94
CA ALA A 356 -12.64 -12.43 -4.08
C ALA A 356 -11.97 -11.42 -3.13
N TYR A 357 -10.78 -11.70 -2.61
CA TYR A 357 -9.99 -10.70 -1.87
C TYR A 357 -9.65 -9.51 -2.75
N LEU A 358 -9.07 -9.74 -3.91
CA LEU A 358 -8.63 -8.68 -4.83
C LEU A 358 -9.80 -7.81 -5.35
N SER A 359 -10.95 -8.43 -5.64
CA SER A 359 -12.13 -7.69 -6.12
C SER A 359 -12.87 -6.91 -5.02
N THR A 360 -12.60 -7.20 -3.76
CA THR A 360 -13.19 -6.50 -2.61
C THR A 360 -12.23 -5.51 -1.95
N GLU A 361 -10.92 -5.66 -2.16
CA GLU A 361 -9.89 -4.83 -1.54
C GLU A 361 -10.12 -3.33 -1.78
N ASP A 362 -10.51 -2.97 -3.00
CA ASP A 362 -10.74 -1.60 -3.44
C ASP A 362 -12.20 -1.15 -3.31
N THR A 363 -12.99 -1.76 -2.42
CA THR A 363 -14.39 -1.39 -2.24
C THR A 363 -14.54 0.08 -1.82
N ILE A 364 -13.69 0.52 -0.89
CA ILE A 364 -13.59 1.91 -0.48
C ILE A 364 -12.12 2.29 -0.57
N VAL A 365 -11.83 3.30 -1.36
CA VAL A 365 -10.49 3.88 -1.48
C VAL A 365 -10.56 5.35 -1.10
N HIS A 366 -9.71 5.77 -0.20
CA HIS A 366 -9.56 7.19 0.13
C HIS A 366 -8.13 7.62 -0.12
N ASP A 367 -7.98 8.77 -0.79
CA ASP A 367 -6.74 9.51 -0.84
C ASP A 367 -6.79 10.64 0.17
N ILE A 368 -5.97 10.57 1.19
CA ILE A 368 -5.91 11.56 2.26
C ILE A 368 -4.58 12.30 2.25
N VAL A 369 -4.64 13.59 2.60
CA VAL A 369 -3.44 14.39 2.86
C VAL A 369 -3.42 14.75 4.34
N ILE A 370 -2.34 14.36 5.02
CA ILE A 370 -2.13 14.57 6.45
C ILE A 370 -0.77 15.23 6.71
N ALA A 371 -0.60 15.76 7.92
CA ALA A 371 0.71 16.23 8.36
C ALA A 371 1.73 15.08 8.43
N GLY A 372 3.01 15.40 8.23
CA GLY A 372 4.10 14.43 8.22
C GLY A 372 4.15 13.57 9.49
N ASN A 373 4.26 12.26 9.32
CA ASN A 373 4.38 11.29 10.40
C ASN A 373 5.28 10.12 9.96
N PHE A 374 6.47 10.01 10.51
CA PHE A 374 7.39 8.91 10.21
C PHE A 374 7.00 7.56 10.81
N ASN A 375 6.04 7.54 11.74
CA ASN A 375 5.58 6.30 12.36
C ASN A 375 4.53 5.59 11.53
N LEU A 376 3.96 6.27 10.54
CA LEU A 376 3.01 5.66 9.61
C LEU A 376 3.78 5.00 8.46
N GLU A 377 3.53 3.71 8.25
CA GLU A 377 4.15 2.88 7.21
C GLU A 377 3.08 2.19 6.37
N SER A 378 3.40 1.87 5.12
CA SER A 378 2.52 1.04 4.28
C SER A 378 2.30 -0.35 4.91
N GLY A 379 1.11 -0.91 4.74
CA GLY A 379 0.70 -2.17 5.35
C GLY A 379 0.20 -2.08 6.78
N GLN A 380 0.13 -0.89 7.39
CA GLN A 380 -0.46 -0.67 8.71
C GLN A 380 -1.97 -0.39 8.62
N LEU A 381 -2.68 -0.64 9.71
CA LEU A 381 -4.07 -0.25 9.85
C LEU A 381 -4.21 1.10 10.55
N ILE A 382 -5.05 1.96 9.98
CA ILE A 382 -5.49 3.20 10.60
C ILE A 382 -7.00 3.22 10.74
N LYS A 383 -7.49 4.07 11.63
CA LYS A 383 -8.91 4.40 11.73
C LYS A 383 -9.15 5.82 11.24
N ILE A 384 -10.15 6.02 10.39
CA ILE A 384 -10.60 7.37 10.03
C ILE A 384 -11.99 7.64 10.56
N GLN A 385 -12.24 8.90 10.90
CA GLN A 385 -13.54 9.45 11.23
C GLN A 385 -13.85 10.57 10.25
N VAL A 386 -14.92 10.42 9.50
CA VAL A 386 -15.39 11.40 8.50
C VAL A 386 -16.71 11.95 9.00
N ASN A 387 -16.83 13.27 9.04
CA ASN A 387 -18.10 13.91 9.39
C ASN A 387 -19.05 13.91 8.21
N LYS A 388 -20.36 13.79 8.50
CA LYS A 388 -21.44 13.92 7.52
C LYS A 388 -21.40 15.29 6.85
N THR A 389 -21.81 15.36 5.59
CA THR A 389 -21.82 16.59 4.81
C THR A 389 -22.86 17.61 5.34
N SER A 390 -23.93 17.12 5.98
CA SER A 390 -25.02 17.92 6.55
C SER A 390 -24.85 18.23 8.06
N ALA A 391 -23.61 18.22 8.56
CA ALA A 391 -23.30 18.40 10.00
C ALA A 391 -23.73 19.77 10.60
N PHE A 392 -24.55 20.55 9.90
CA PHE A 392 -25.15 21.78 10.41
C PHE A 392 -26.52 21.56 11.08
N ASP A 393 -27.14 20.40 10.88
CA ASP A 393 -28.34 20.04 11.60
C ASP A 393 -27.95 19.38 12.94
N ASN A 394 -28.70 19.71 14.00
CA ASN A 394 -28.49 19.25 15.38
C ASN A 394 -28.62 17.73 15.56
N GLU A 395 -28.02 16.94 14.68
CA GLU A 395 -28.00 15.50 14.80
C GLU A 395 -27.05 15.06 15.92
N SER A 396 -27.51 14.12 16.72
CA SER A 396 -26.76 13.53 17.83
C SER A 396 -25.51 12.73 17.41
N ASP A 397 -25.34 12.43 16.12
CA ASP A 397 -24.20 11.67 15.58
C ASP A 397 -23.70 12.29 14.26
N PRO A 398 -22.65 13.15 14.33
CA PRO A 398 -22.12 13.82 13.15
C PRO A 398 -21.23 12.93 12.27
N ILE A 399 -21.02 11.66 12.64
CA ILE A 399 -20.08 10.76 11.97
C ILE A 399 -20.76 10.03 10.82
N ASP A 400 -20.14 10.08 9.63
CA ASP A 400 -20.50 9.23 8.50
C ASP A 400 -20.01 7.78 8.75
N LYS A 401 -20.93 6.89 9.06
CA LYS A 401 -20.63 5.49 9.39
C LYS A 401 -20.19 4.66 8.19
N MET A 402 -20.54 5.08 6.96
CA MET A 402 -20.12 4.37 5.75
C MET A 402 -18.67 4.64 5.40
N GLN A 403 -18.24 5.90 5.53
CA GLN A 403 -16.89 6.31 5.19
C GLN A 403 -15.91 6.23 6.37
N SER A 404 -16.42 6.12 7.60
CA SER A 404 -15.60 5.98 8.80
C SER A 404 -15.34 4.51 9.11
N GLY A 405 -14.15 4.19 9.62
CA GLY A 405 -13.81 2.83 10.00
C GLY A 405 -12.32 2.55 9.95
N LYS A 406 -11.97 1.26 9.87
CA LYS A 406 -10.60 0.78 9.74
C LYS A 406 -10.21 0.70 8.26
N TYR A 407 -9.01 1.14 7.96
CA TYR A 407 -8.45 1.16 6.62
C TYR A 407 -7.02 0.65 6.63
N LEU A 408 -6.66 -0.09 5.60
CA LEU A 408 -5.30 -0.52 5.29
C LEU A 408 -4.58 0.62 4.57
N VAL A 409 -3.41 1.00 5.02
CA VAL A 409 -2.52 1.93 4.34
C VAL A 409 -1.86 1.20 3.17
N ALA A 410 -2.32 1.51 1.95
CA ALA A 410 -1.86 0.84 0.73
C ALA A 410 -0.60 1.50 0.16
N SER A 411 -0.56 2.82 0.09
CA SER A 411 0.62 3.57 -0.33
C SER A 411 0.76 4.89 0.40
N ILE A 412 2.00 5.35 0.53
CA ILE A 412 2.34 6.63 1.14
C ILE A 412 3.34 7.35 0.24
N ILE A 413 3.06 8.61 -0.02
CA ILE A 413 3.99 9.55 -0.65
C ILE A 413 4.42 10.55 0.42
N HIS A 414 5.67 10.44 0.85
CA HIS A 414 6.32 11.36 1.78
C HIS A 414 6.88 12.54 0.98
N LYS A 415 6.31 13.71 1.16
CA LYS A 415 6.73 14.92 0.46
C LYS A 415 7.39 15.90 1.43
N PHE A 416 8.68 16.14 1.23
CA PHE A 416 9.49 17.11 1.94
C PHE A 416 9.74 18.31 1.03
N ALA A 417 9.07 19.42 1.32
CA ALA A 417 9.20 20.69 0.61
C ALA A 417 9.23 21.83 1.65
N ASP A 418 8.33 22.80 1.57
CA ASP A 418 8.19 23.83 2.61
C ASP A 418 7.76 23.21 3.96
N GLU A 419 6.92 22.18 3.90
CA GLU A 419 6.50 21.34 5.02
C GLU A 419 6.56 19.86 4.64
N TYR A 420 6.73 18.99 5.63
CA TYR A 420 6.60 17.55 5.46
C TYR A 420 5.13 17.16 5.51
N THR A 421 4.63 16.62 4.42
CA THR A 421 3.25 16.14 4.27
C THR A 421 3.23 14.72 3.74
N LEU A 422 2.19 13.98 4.10
CA LEU A 422 1.90 12.65 3.58
C LEU A 422 0.68 12.71 2.67
N GLN A 423 0.80 12.11 1.49
CA GLN A 423 -0.35 11.70 0.69
C GLN A 423 -0.48 10.19 0.86
N VAL A 424 -1.61 9.74 1.37
CA VAL A 424 -1.81 8.35 1.78
C VAL A 424 -3.03 7.79 1.06
N GLU A 425 -2.84 6.72 0.30
CA GLU A 425 -3.92 5.90 -0.22
C GLU A 425 -4.28 4.85 0.82
N ILE A 426 -5.53 4.85 1.23
CA ILE A 426 -6.06 3.89 2.20
C ILE A 426 -7.24 3.14 1.64
N LYS A 427 -7.32 1.85 1.96
CA LYS A 427 -8.31 0.94 1.38
C LYS A 427 -9.08 0.18 2.45
N SER A 428 -10.35 -0.08 2.19
CA SER A 428 -11.15 -0.98 3.01
C SER A 428 -12.04 -1.86 2.16
N ASN A 429 -12.09 -3.14 2.52
CA ASN A 429 -12.93 -4.14 1.87
C ASN A 429 -14.32 -4.29 2.52
N SER A 430 -14.67 -3.43 3.47
CA SER A 430 -15.88 -3.61 4.26
C SER A 430 -16.31 -2.31 4.94
N PHE A 431 -17.59 -2.24 5.31
CA PHE A 431 -18.18 -1.07 5.98
C PHE A 431 -18.21 -1.22 7.49
N ASN A 432 -18.23 -0.08 8.19
CA ASN A 432 -18.35 -0.03 9.66
C ASN A 432 -19.82 -0.04 10.14
N SER A 433 -20.79 0.04 9.24
CA SER A 433 -22.22 -0.06 9.52
C SER A 433 -22.93 -0.93 8.49
N ASP A 434 -24.07 -1.53 8.87
CA ASP A 434 -24.91 -2.28 7.93
C ASP A 434 -25.51 -1.30 6.91
N LEU A 435 -25.36 -1.60 5.62
CA LEU A 435 -26.00 -0.85 4.54
C LEU A 435 -27.54 -0.86 4.66
N ASN A 436 -28.11 -1.92 5.24
CA ASN A 436 -29.55 -1.99 5.45
C ASN A 436 -30.02 -1.04 6.55
N ASP A 437 -29.22 -0.83 7.60
CA ASP A 437 -29.55 0.10 8.68
C ASP A 437 -29.46 1.56 8.23
N VAL A 438 -28.55 1.87 7.29
CA VAL A 438 -28.43 3.21 6.71
C VAL A 438 -29.57 3.54 5.78
N LEU A 439 -30.11 2.56 5.04
CA LEU A 439 -31.22 2.74 4.11
C LEU A 439 -32.57 2.86 4.82
N THR A 440 -32.69 2.36 6.06
CA THR A 440 -33.93 2.44 6.86
C THR A 440 -34.11 3.78 7.58
N LEU A 441 -33.06 4.63 7.61
CA LEU A 441 -33.11 5.82 8.47
C LEU A 441 -33.89 7.02 7.91
N GLU A 442 -34.24 7.12 6.63
CA GLU A 442 -34.96 8.34 6.17
C GLU A 442 -35.83 8.21 4.90
N GLY A 443 -36.03 7.02 4.35
CA GLY A 443 -36.78 6.86 3.09
C GLY A 443 -38.29 6.63 3.24
N THR A 444 -38.85 6.49 4.46
CA THR A 444 -40.23 5.97 4.63
C THR A 444 -41.12 6.80 5.54
N LYS A 445 -40.80 8.05 5.79
CA LYS A 445 -41.77 9.01 6.35
C LYS A 445 -42.03 10.21 5.42
N GLY A 446 -41.97 9.97 4.14
CA GLY A 446 -42.57 10.85 3.14
C GLY A 446 -44.08 10.59 3.14
N SER A 447 -44.80 11.47 3.77
CA SER A 447 -46.24 11.58 3.79
C SER A 447 -46.87 11.26 2.44
N THR A 448 -47.61 10.17 2.34
CA THR A 448 -48.74 10.07 1.43
C THR A 448 -49.90 10.82 2.06
N GLU A 449 -49.85 12.14 2.04
CA GLU A 449 -51.10 12.90 2.06
C GLU A 449 -51.63 12.89 0.64
N VAL A 450 -52.59 11.97 0.43
CA VAL A 450 -53.50 12.02 -0.70
C VAL A 450 -54.34 13.25 -0.51
N ILE A 451 -54.12 14.29 -1.34
CA ILE A 451 -55.09 15.39 -1.49
C ILE A 451 -56.23 14.82 -2.32
N GLU A 452 -57.30 14.45 -1.66
CA GLU A 452 -58.61 14.30 -2.30
C GLU A 452 -59.16 15.69 -2.60
N THR A 453 -59.36 16.01 -3.86
CA THR A 453 -60.29 17.02 -4.35
C THR A 453 -61.16 16.41 -5.42
#